data_d7590cc8c7712e4c9ab49138712254e5
#
_entry.id   d7590cc8c7712e4c9ab49138712254e5
#
_cell.length_a   1.000
_cell.length_b   1.000
_cell.length_c   1.000
_cell.angle_alpha   90.00
_cell.angle_beta   90.00
_cell.angle_gamma   90.00
#
_symmetry.space_group_name_H-M   'P 1'
#
loop_
_entity.id
_entity.type
_entity.pdbx_description
1 polymer ?
#
loop_
_entity_poly.entity_id
_entity_poly.type
_entity_poly.pdbx_seq_one_letter_code
_entity_poly.pdbx_strand_id
1 'polypeptide(L)'
;MKWPIRYVPRMPRSTLRIGIDLGGTKIEAAALATNGTEIVRQRVPTPAGYESTLDAMTKLIADVEKQAGRTGTVGIGIPGTIVPETGLVKNANSIWLNGQPLGRDLEQRLGRPIRLMNDADCFALSEATDGAAAGGRVVFGVIIGTGVGGGIVVDSQCLPGANLIAGEWGHNPLPWMAADEYPGPSCYCGRMGCIEMWVSGPGFERDHARRAGASLSAAEIVRAATAGEPIASMSLSLYCDRLGRSLAGLVNVLDPDVIVLGGGMSNVPDLPKRVGEIIPRYILAAGASAKLSTRIVCAKHGDSSGVRGAARLWEGRPS
;
A
#
# COMPACT_ATOMS: atom_id res chain seq x y z
N MET A 1 -21.15 -12.63 17.75
CA MET A 1 -21.68 -12.62 16.37
C MET A 1 -20.66 -13.30 15.49
N LYS A 2 -20.97 -14.47 14.91
CA LYS A 2 -20.07 -15.17 14.01
C LYS A 2 -20.11 -14.45 12.67
N TRP A 3 -18.98 -13.97 12.19
CA TRP A 3 -18.75 -13.46 10.85
C TRP A 3 -19.29 -14.49 9.83
N PRO A 4 -20.17 -14.12 8.88
CA PRO A 4 -20.56 -15.04 7.84
C PRO A 4 -19.39 -15.18 6.88
N ILE A 5 -18.54 -16.19 7.12
CA ILE A 5 -17.68 -16.71 6.07
C ILE A 5 -18.63 -17.23 4.99
N ARG A 6 -18.89 -16.43 3.95
CA ARG A 6 -19.51 -16.96 2.75
C ARG A 6 -18.63 -18.14 2.30
N TYR A 7 -19.25 -19.31 2.24
CA TYR A 7 -18.64 -20.49 1.64
C TYR A 7 -18.10 -20.10 0.27
N VAL A 8 -16.79 -19.91 0.17
CA VAL A 8 -16.10 -19.75 -1.10
C VAL A 8 -15.87 -21.16 -1.61
N PRO A 9 -16.49 -21.57 -2.74
CA PRO A 9 -16.26 -22.88 -3.31
C PRO A 9 -14.75 -23.12 -3.42
N ARG A 10 -14.27 -24.29 -3.01
CA ARG A 10 -12.91 -24.73 -3.28
C ARG A 10 -12.75 -24.81 -4.80
N MET A 11 -12.21 -23.74 -5.41
CA MET A 11 -11.79 -23.83 -6.79
C MET A 11 -10.69 -24.87 -6.92
N PRO A 12 -10.67 -25.66 -8.01
CA PRO A 12 -9.53 -26.52 -8.28
C PRO A 12 -8.26 -25.67 -8.21
N ARG A 13 -7.18 -26.21 -7.66
CA ARG A 13 -5.87 -25.53 -7.55
C ARG A 13 -5.45 -25.10 -8.95
N SER A 14 -5.84 -23.90 -9.36
CA SER A 14 -5.38 -23.33 -10.63
C SER A 14 -3.87 -23.20 -10.57
N THR A 15 -3.20 -23.63 -11.61
CA THR A 15 -1.74 -23.49 -11.76
C THR A 15 -1.38 -22.08 -12.23
N LEU A 16 -2.37 -21.23 -12.50
CA LEU A 16 -2.21 -19.84 -12.92
C LEU A 16 -2.93 -18.90 -11.92
N ARG A 17 -2.28 -17.85 -11.52
CA ARG A 17 -2.83 -16.80 -10.67
C ARG A 17 -2.74 -15.47 -11.40
N ILE A 18 -3.86 -14.81 -11.57
CA ILE A 18 -3.93 -13.51 -12.24
C ILE A 18 -4.16 -12.45 -11.16
N GLY A 19 -3.26 -11.49 -11.10
CA GLY A 19 -3.41 -10.28 -10.33
C GLY A 19 -3.78 -9.13 -11.23
N ILE A 20 -4.67 -8.27 -10.75
CA ILE A 20 -4.99 -6.98 -11.35
C ILE A 20 -4.66 -5.91 -10.30
N ASP A 21 -3.98 -4.86 -10.73
CA ASP A 21 -3.81 -3.63 -9.95
C ASP A 21 -4.58 -2.51 -10.65
N LEU A 22 -5.70 -2.08 -10.06
CA LEU A 22 -6.56 -1.04 -10.58
C LEU A 22 -6.10 0.32 -10.05
N GLY A 23 -5.16 0.95 -10.73
CA GLY A 23 -4.73 2.31 -10.41
C GLY A 23 -5.61 3.39 -11.06
N GLY A 24 -5.45 4.62 -10.60
CA GLY A 24 -6.21 5.77 -11.12
C GLY A 24 -5.87 6.16 -12.57
N THR A 25 -4.66 5.83 -13.05
CA THR A 25 -4.18 6.19 -14.40
C THR A 25 -3.90 4.98 -15.28
N LYS A 26 -3.60 3.85 -14.69
CA LYS A 26 -3.28 2.59 -15.38
C LYS A 26 -3.92 1.41 -14.66
N ILE A 27 -4.33 0.41 -15.42
CA ILE A 27 -4.68 -0.92 -14.94
C ILE A 27 -3.55 -1.86 -15.35
N GLU A 28 -3.02 -2.60 -14.40
CA GLU A 28 -1.97 -3.57 -14.63
C GLU A 28 -2.48 -4.98 -14.35
N ALA A 29 -2.11 -5.93 -15.20
CA ALA A 29 -2.38 -7.34 -15.00
C ALA A 29 -1.09 -8.14 -15.06
N ALA A 30 -0.94 -9.13 -14.18
CA ALA A 30 0.13 -10.11 -14.23
C ALA A 30 -0.41 -11.52 -14.00
N ALA A 31 0.09 -12.48 -14.77
CA ALA A 31 -0.13 -13.90 -14.57
C ALA A 31 1.11 -14.54 -13.93
N LEU A 32 0.91 -15.15 -12.78
CA LEU A 32 1.97 -15.82 -12.02
C LEU A 32 1.76 -17.33 -12.02
N ALA A 33 2.86 -18.09 -12.17
CA ALA A 33 2.90 -19.51 -11.85
C ALA A 33 2.78 -19.72 -10.32
N THR A 34 2.56 -20.96 -9.90
CA THR A 34 2.44 -21.33 -8.47
C THR A 34 3.69 -21.01 -7.65
N ASN A 35 4.86 -21.01 -8.28
CA ASN A 35 6.14 -20.66 -7.66
C ASN A 35 6.41 -19.14 -7.65
N GLY A 36 5.45 -18.31 -8.09
CA GLY A 36 5.59 -16.85 -8.16
C GLY A 36 6.30 -16.31 -9.40
N THR A 37 6.73 -17.18 -10.35
CA THR A 37 7.31 -16.73 -11.60
C THR A 37 6.27 -16.00 -12.44
N GLU A 38 6.60 -14.80 -12.91
CA GLU A 38 5.77 -14.01 -13.80
C GLU A 38 5.82 -14.60 -15.22
N ILE A 39 4.65 -14.94 -15.78
CA ILE A 39 4.50 -15.54 -17.10
C ILE A 39 4.13 -14.48 -18.14
N VAL A 40 3.18 -13.61 -17.77
CA VAL A 40 2.64 -12.54 -18.62
C VAL A 40 2.45 -11.30 -17.78
N ARG A 41 2.71 -10.13 -18.37
CA ARG A 41 2.40 -8.83 -17.78
C ARG A 41 1.92 -7.87 -18.84
N GLN A 42 0.84 -7.16 -18.56
CA GLN A 42 0.27 -6.16 -19.46
C GLN A 42 -0.21 -4.96 -18.69
N ARG A 43 -0.26 -3.80 -19.35
CA ARG A 43 -0.77 -2.55 -18.82
C ARG A 43 -1.65 -1.86 -19.86
N VAL A 44 -2.74 -1.26 -19.38
CA VAL A 44 -3.62 -0.40 -20.18
C VAL A 44 -3.92 0.88 -19.40
N PRO A 45 -4.23 2.00 -20.07
CA PRO A 45 -4.73 3.19 -19.39
C PRO A 45 -6.04 2.87 -18.65
N THR A 46 -6.27 3.48 -17.49
CA THR A 46 -7.56 3.41 -16.79
C THR A 46 -8.57 4.31 -17.48
N PRO A 47 -9.67 3.78 -18.02
CA PRO A 47 -10.72 4.61 -18.61
C PRO A 47 -11.45 5.44 -17.55
N ALA A 48 -11.94 6.61 -17.94
CA ALA A 48 -12.87 7.38 -17.12
C ALA A 48 -14.27 6.79 -17.23
N GLY A 49 -14.81 6.29 -16.10
CA GLY A 49 -16.17 5.75 -16.03
C GLY A 49 -16.22 4.27 -15.61
N TYR A 50 -17.32 3.91 -14.98
CA TYR A 50 -17.48 2.59 -14.36
C TYR A 50 -17.51 1.45 -15.37
N GLU A 51 -18.43 1.52 -16.35
CA GLU A 51 -18.63 0.46 -17.36
C GLU A 51 -17.36 0.26 -18.22
N SER A 52 -16.74 1.35 -18.65
CA SER A 52 -15.50 1.29 -19.42
C SER A 52 -14.33 0.70 -18.61
N THR A 53 -14.30 0.93 -17.30
CA THR A 53 -13.32 0.28 -16.41
C THR A 53 -13.57 -1.23 -16.32
N LEU A 54 -14.82 -1.66 -16.17
CA LEU A 54 -15.20 -3.09 -16.19
C LEU A 54 -14.80 -3.76 -17.50
N ASP A 55 -15.10 -3.11 -18.64
CA ASP A 55 -14.74 -3.61 -19.99
C ASP A 55 -13.22 -3.77 -20.13
N ALA A 56 -12.45 -2.75 -19.73
CA ALA A 56 -11.00 -2.77 -19.79
C ALA A 56 -10.42 -3.90 -18.94
N MET A 57 -10.91 -4.10 -17.71
CA MET A 57 -10.45 -5.17 -16.82
C MET A 57 -10.81 -6.55 -17.37
N THR A 58 -12.03 -6.75 -17.82
CA THR A 58 -12.49 -8.02 -18.39
C THR A 58 -11.66 -8.39 -19.62
N LYS A 59 -11.45 -7.43 -20.52
CA LYS A 59 -10.62 -7.63 -21.71
C LYS A 59 -9.16 -7.95 -21.34
N LEU A 60 -8.58 -7.19 -20.40
CA LEU A 60 -7.20 -7.38 -19.95
C LEU A 60 -6.99 -8.77 -19.34
N ILE A 61 -7.93 -9.26 -18.55
CA ILE A 61 -7.90 -10.63 -17.98
C ILE A 61 -7.95 -11.66 -19.10
N ALA A 62 -8.84 -11.52 -20.08
CA ALA A 62 -8.93 -12.44 -21.20
C ALA A 62 -7.66 -12.45 -22.07
N ASP A 63 -7.06 -11.28 -22.34
CA ASP A 63 -5.82 -11.15 -23.09
C ASP A 63 -4.63 -11.84 -22.38
N VAL A 64 -4.54 -11.68 -21.05
CA VAL A 64 -3.52 -12.33 -20.21
C VAL A 64 -3.71 -13.86 -20.19
N GLU A 65 -4.92 -14.35 -20.07
CA GLU A 65 -5.23 -15.80 -20.11
C GLU A 65 -4.90 -16.41 -21.47
N LYS A 66 -5.26 -15.71 -22.53
CA LYS A 66 -4.92 -16.12 -23.89
C LYS A 66 -3.41 -16.28 -24.09
N GLN A 67 -2.61 -15.31 -23.61
CA GLN A 67 -1.16 -15.37 -23.71
C GLN A 67 -0.57 -16.46 -22.79
N ALA A 68 -1.13 -16.67 -21.61
CA ALA A 68 -0.72 -17.72 -20.70
C ALA A 68 -1.19 -19.13 -21.16
N GLY A 69 -2.07 -19.22 -22.15
CA GLY A 69 -2.61 -20.47 -22.69
C GLY A 69 -3.55 -21.22 -21.74
N ARG A 70 -4.04 -20.58 -20.67
CA ARG A 70 -4.90 -21.20 -19.65
C ARG A 70 -5.61 -20.15 -18.80
N THR A 71 -6.74 -20.55 -18.19
CA THR A 71 -7.47 -19.73 -17.22
C THR A 71 -6.82 -19.80 -15.84
N GLY A 72 -6.96 -18.72 -15.06
CA GLY A 72 -6.42 -18.61 -13.71
C GLY A 72 -7.45 -18.16 -12.67
N THR A 73 -7.06 -18.21 -11.39
CA THR A 73 -7.78 -17.48 -10.34
C THR A 73 -7.51 -15.98 -10.49
N VAL A 74 -8.50 -15.13 -10.21
CA VAL A 74 -8.37 -13.68 -10.36
C VAL A 74 -8.46 -13.01 -9.01
N GLY A 75 -7.41 -12.25 -8.66
CA GLY A 75 -7.40 -11.33 -7.53
C GLY A 75 -7.17 -9.91 -8.02
N ILE A 76 -7.76 -8.93 -7.36
CA ILE A 76 -7.76 -7.54 -7.80
C ILE A 76 -7.44 -6.63 -6.61
N GLY A 77 -6.37 -5.84 -6.74
CA GLY A 77 -6.08 -4.70 -5.89
C GLY A 77 -6.85 -3.48 -6.38
N ILE A 78 -7.54 -2.81 -5.47
CA ILE A 78 -8.35 -1.62 -5.80
C ILE A 78 -7.94 -0.44 -4.93
N PRO A 79 -8.04 0.80 -5.44
CA PRO A 79 -7.96 1.97 -4.59
C PRO A 79 -9.19 1.99 -3.67
N GLY A 80 -9.01 2.32 -2.40
CA GLY A 80 -10.09 2.26 -1.40
C GLY A 80 -10.41 0.84 -0.95
N THR A 81 -11.65 0.61 -0.54
CA THR A 81 -12.09 -0.68 0.03
C THR A 81 -13.57 -0.96 -0.25
N ILE A 82 -14.05 -2.11 0.20
CA ILE A 82 -15.44 -2.56 0.05
C ILE A 82 -16.20 -2.34 1.37
N VAL A 83 -17.43 -1.87 1.30
CA VAL A 83 -18.35 -1.85 2.44
C VAL A 83 -18.81 -3.29 2.72
N PRO A 84 -18.53 -3.88 3.91
CA PRO A 84 -18.81 -5.30 4.16
C PRO A 84 -20.30 -5.67 3.99
N GLU A 85 -21.20 -4.78 4.41
CA GLU A 85 -22.64 -5.03 4.43
C GLU A 85 -23.27 -4.99 3.04
N THR A 86 -22.74 -4.16 2.14
CA THR A 86 -23.35 -3.89 0.82
C THR A 86 -22.54 -4.43 -0.35
N GLY A 87 -21.24 -4.67 -0.16
CA GLY A 87 -20.32 -5.04 -1.23
C GLY A 87 -19.95 -3.88 -2.16
N LEU A 88 -20.32 -2.65 -1.81
CA LEU A 88 -20.04 -1.46 -2.62
C LEU A 88 -18.65 -0.90 -2.33
N VAL A 89 -17.99 -0.36 -3.35
CA VAL A 89 -16.70 0.33 -3.21
C VAL A 89 -16.88 1.63 -2.43
N LYS A 90 -15.94 1.94 -1.54
CA LYS A 90 -15.82 3.22 -0.82
C LYS A 90 -14.37 3.72 -0.81
N ASN A 91 -14.19 5.02 -0.64
CA ASN A 91 -12.90 5.70 -0.49
C ASN A 91 -11.93 5.52 -1.68
N ALA A 92 -12.45 5.21 -2.87
CA ALA A 92 -11.63 5.11 -4.06
C ALA A 92 -11.28 6.51 -4.61
N ASN A 93 -10.01 6.73 -4.97
CA ASN A 93 -9.56 7.94 -5.67
C ASN A 93 -10.18 8.05 -7.07
N SER A 94 -10.44 6.92 -7.73
CA SER A 94 -11.24 6.84 -8.93
C SER A 94 -12.73 6.95 -8.54
N ILE A 95 -13.23 8.17 -8.46
CA ILE A 95 -14.52 8.51 -7.83
C ILE A 95 -15.71 7.77 -8.44
N TRP A 96 -15.65 7.39 -9.73
CA TRP A 96 -16.70 6.62 -10.42
C TRP A 96 -16.87 5.18 -9.93
N LEU A 97 -15.93 4.68 -9.13
CA LEU A 97 -16.02 3.37 -8.48
C LEU A 97 -16.84 3.43 -7.19
N ASN A 98 -16.86 4.59 -6.52
CA ASN A 98 -17.52 4.71 -5.22
C ASN A 98 -19.05 4.47 -5.34
N GLY A 99 -19.58 3.65 -4.44
CA GLY A 99 -20.98 3.24 -4.44
C GLY A 99 -21.31 2.16 -5.48
N GLN A 100 -20.34 1.64 -6.23
CA GLN A 100 -20.56 0.61 -7.26
C GLN A 100 -20.27 -0.80 -6.73
N PRO A 101 -21.00 -1.82 -7.18
CA PRO A 101 -20.82 -3.21 -6.78
C PRO A 101 -19.77 -3.94 -7.62
N LEU A 102 -18.56 -3.38 -7.69
CA LEU A 102 -17.48 -3.80 -8.58
C LEU A 102 -17.20 -5.31 -8.56
N GLY A 103 -17.19 -5.92 -7.38
CA GLY A 103 -16.93 -7.35 -7.25
C GLY A 103 -18.00 -8.20 -7.93
N ARG A 104 -19.28 -7.91 -7.65
CA ARG A 104 -20.42 -8.64 -8.22
C ARG A 104 -20.46 -8.51 -9.74
N ASP A 105 -20.26 -7.29 -10.25
CA ASP A 105 -20.39 -7.03 -11.68
C ASP A 105 -19.24 -7.67 -12.48
N LEU A 106 -18.02 -7.69 -11.92
CA LEU A 106 -16.90 -8.42 -12.51
C LEU A 106 -17.09 -9.95 -12.45
N GLU A 107 -17.59 -10.49 -11.34
CA GLU A 107 -17.91 -11.93 -11.23
C GLU A 107 -18.94 -12.34 -12.29
N GLN A 108 -19.98 -11.51 -12.50
CA GLN A 108 -20.99 -11.75 -13.52
C GLN A 108 -20.38 -11.75 -14.94
N ARG A 109 -19.51 -10.79 -15.26
CA ARG A 109 -18.86 -10.68 -16.57
C ARG A 109 -17.89 -11.84 -16.85
N LEU A 110 -17.15 -12.24 -15.82
CA LEU A 110 -16.15 -13.30 -15.93
C LEU A 110 -16.74 -14.71 -15.79
N GLY A 111 -17.99 -14.84 -15.29
CA GLY A 111 -18.63 -16.12 -15.03
C GLY A 111 -17.95 -16.96 -13.94
N ARG A 112 -17.16 -16.33 -13.07
CA ARG A 112 -16.39 -17.00 -12.00
C ARG A 112 -16.10 -16.06 -10.83
N PRO A 113 -15.82 -16.61 -9.62
CA PRO A 113 -15.46 -15.83 -8.45
C PRO A 113 -14.16 -15.05 -8.63
N ILE A 114 -14.10 -13.87 -8.02
CA ILE A 114 -12.90 -13.06 -7.88
C ILE A 114 -12.65 -12.72 -6.41
N ARG A 115 -11.46 -12.22 -6.09
CA ARG A 115 -11.14 -11.64 -4.79
C ARG A 115 -10.70 -10.19 -4.97
N LEU A 116 -11.28 -9.30 -4.16
CA LEU A 116 -10.91 -7.89 -4.09
C LEU A 116 -10.20 -7.61 -2.78
N MET A 117 -9.20 -6.74 -2.84
CA MET A 117 -8.49 -6.24 -1.67
C MET A 117 -8.02 -4.80 -1.95
N ASN A 118 -7.75 -4.05 -0.89
CA ASN A 118 -7.09 -2.76 -1.04
C ASN A 118 -5.68 -2.92 -1.66
N ASP A 119 -5.23 -1.93 -2.43
CA ASP A 119 -3.94 -1.94 -3.13
C ASP A 119 -2.74 -2.01 -2.18
N ALA A 120 -2.78 -1.29 -1.04
CA ALA A 120 -1.72 -1.35 -0.04
C ALA A 120 -1.67 -2.70 0.69
N ASP A 121 -2.80 -3.36 0.91
CA ASP A 121 -2.83 -4.75 1.42
C ASP A 121 -2.20 -5.72 0.41
N CYS A 122 -2.50 -5.55 -0.88
CA CYS A 122 -1.86 -6.34 -1.95
C CYS A 122 -0.34 -6.12 -1.96
N PHE A 123 0.10 -4.86 -1.84
CA PHE A 123 1.52 -4.55 -1.71
C PHE A 123 2.17 -5.29 -0.53
N ALA A 124 1.58 -5.18 0.66
CA ALA A 124 2.08 -5.82 1.86
C ALA A 124 2.15 -7.35 1.72
N LEU A 125 1.11 -7.97 1.14
CA LEU A 125 1.04 -9.41 0.89
C LEU A 125 2.15 -9.88 -0.06
N SER A 126 2.39 -9.13 -1.13
CA SER A 126 3.48 -9.44 -2.06
C SER A 126 4.84 -9.46 -1.36
N GLU A 127 5.14 -8.37 -0.65
CA GLU A 127 6.42 -8.22 0.03
C GLU A 127 6.62 -9.21 1.19
N ALA A 128 5.54 -9.60 1.88
CA ALA A 128 5.56 -10.62 2.92
C ALA A 128 5.74 -12.04 2.37
N THR A 129 5.29 -12.30 1.13
CA THR A 129 5.32 -13.66 0.57
C THR A 129 6.67 -14.02 -0.04
N ASP A 130 7.17 -13.23 -1.00
CA ASP A 130 8.43 -13.48 -1.71
C ASP A 130 9.27 -12.21 -1.93
N GLY A 131 8.88 -11.11 -1.29
CA GLY A 131 9.54 -9.82 -1.35
C GLY A 131 10.58 -9.60 -0.24
N ALA A 132 10.74 -8.34 0.14
CA ALA A 132 11.74 -7.90 1.13
C ALA A 132 11.44 -8.36 2.57
N ALA A 133 10.18 -8.68 2.87
CA ALA A 133 9.72 -9.15 4.18
C ALA A 133 9.45 -10.65 4.24
N ALA A 134 9.87 -11.42 3.22
CA ALA A 134 9.69 -12.87 3.23
C ALA A 134 10.25 -13.48 4.53
N GLY A 135 9.44 -14.35 5.16
CA GLY A 135 9.76 -14.97 6.44
C GLY A 135 9.39 -14.18 7.70
N GLY A 136 8.92 -12.93 7.57
CA GLY A 136 8.33 -12.17 8.68
C GLY A 136 6.94 -12.70 9.02
N ARG A 137 6.64 -12.88 10.30
CA ARG A 137 5.32 -13.30 10.78
C ARG A 137 4.34 -12.13 10.79
N VAL A 138 4.77 -10.99 11.29
CA VAL A 138 4.02 -9.73 11.28
C VAL A 138 4.75 -8.74 10.40
N VAL A 139 4.12 -8.34 9.31
CA VAL A 139 4.68 -7.42 8.31
C VAL A 139 3.75 -6.21 8.16
N PHE A 140 4.33 -5.03 8.21
CA PHE A 140 3.65 -3.80 7.89
C PHE A 140 4.18 -3.22 6.57
N GLY A 141 3.36 -3.24 5.54
CA GLY A 141 3.65 -2.60 4.26
C GLY A 141 3.30 -1.11 4.32
N VAL A 142 4.21 -0.26 3.92
CA VAL A 142 4.06 1.20 3.89
C VAL A 142 4.21 1.67 2.45
N ILE A 143 3.20 2.32 1.91
CA ILE A 143 3.28 2.99 0.61
C ILE A 143 3.29 4.50 0.83
N ILE A 144 4.33 5.17 0.34
CA ILE A 144 4.46 6.62 0.41
C ILE A 144 4.69 7.18 -1.00
N GLY A 145 3.64 7.78 -1.54
CA GLY A 145 3.61 8.38 -2.88
C GLY A 145 2.88 9.71 -2.86
N THR A 146 1.87 9.87 -3.70
CA THR A 146 0.93 11.01 -3.66
C THR A 146 0.13 11.04 -2.36
N GLY A 147 -0.17 9.85 -1.82
CA GLY A 147 -0.75 9.67 -0.49
C GLY A 147 0.12 8.76 0.39
N VAL A 148 -0.43 8.37 1.54
CA VAL A 148 0.19 7.45 2.50
C VAL A 148 -0.79 6.34 2.83
N GLY A 149 -0.49 5.14 2.38
CA GLY A 149 -1.25 3.93 2.67
C GLY A 149 -0.42 2.89 3.42
N GLY A 150 -1.07 1.84 3.87
CA GLY A 150 -0.42 0.70 4.49
C GLY A 150 -1.27 -0.55 4.47
N GLY A 151 -0.60 -1.70 4.59
CA GLY A 151 -1.26 -3.00 4.72
C GLY A 151 -0.60 -3.82 5.81
N ILE A 152 -1.38 -4.65 6.47
CA ILE A 152 -0.93 -5.51 7.56
C ILE A 152 -1.02 -6.96 7.12
N VAL A 153 0.08 -7.70 7.28
CA VAL A 153 0.12 -9.14 7.05
C VAL A 153 0.55 -9.85 8.33
N VAL A 154 -0.23 -10.82 8.76
CA VAL A 154 0.05 -11.68 9.92
C VAL A 154 -0.06 -13.12 9.47
N ASP A 155 0.97 -13.93 9.75
CA ASP A 155 1.02 -15.35 9.35
C ASP A 155 0.67 -15.54 7.85
N SER A 156 1.27 -14.73 6.97
CA SER A 156 1.07 -14.73 5.52
C SER A 156 -0.38 -14.40 5.07
N GLN A 157 -1.18 -13.76 5.92
CA GLN A 157 -2.56 -13.35 5.64
C GLN A 157 -2.71 -11.85 5.83
N CYS A 158 -3.37 -11.16 4.89
CA CYS A 158 -3.77 -9.77 5.12
C CYS A 158 -4.74 -9.67 6.29
N LEU A 159 -4.56 -8.64 7.10
CA LEU A 159 -5.45 -8.26 8.20
C LEU A 159 -6.27 -7.01 7.79
N PRO A 160 -7.39 -7.18 7.09
CA PRO A 160 -8.17 -6.02 6.62
C PRO A 160 -8.92 -5.30 7.75
N GLY A 161 -9.06 -5.95 8.91
CA GLY A 161 -9.81 -5.41 10.06
C GLY A 161 -11.33 -5.55 9.92
N ALA A 162 -12.04 -5.27 11.01
CA ALA A 162 -13.50 -5.37 11.08
C ALA A 162 -14.21 -4.34 10.19
N ASN A 163 -13.61 -3.17 10.01
CA ASN A 163 -14.13 -2.07 9.20
C ASN A 163 -13.51 -2.02 7.79
N LEU A 164 -12.63 -2.97 7.45
CA LEU A 164 -11.83 -3.03 6.22
C LEU A 164 -11.01 -1.74 5.99
N ILE A 165 -10.42 -1.20 7.06
CA ILE A 165 -9.57 0.00 7.06
C ILE A 165 -8.29 -0.20 7.87
N ALA A 166 -7.90 -1.44 8.17
CA ALA A 166 -6.62 -1.68 8.82
C ALA A 166 -5.49 -1.22 7.88
N GLY A 167 -4.52 -0.52 8.43
CA GLY A 167 -3.45 0.08 7.61
C GLY A 167 -3.69 1.52 7.15
N GLU A 168 -4.84 2.14 7.44
CA GLU A 168 -5.14 3.56 7.14
C GLU A 168 -4.39 4.53 8.09
N TRP A 169 -3.14 4.23 8.39
CA TRP A 169 -2.29 4.94 9.34
C TRP A 169 -1.97 6.37 8.90
N GLY A 170 -2.00 6.64 7.60
CA GLY A 170 -1.77 7.96 7.03
C GLY A 170 -2.78 9.01 7.49
N HIS A 171 -3.96 8.59 7.95
CA HIS A 171 -5.01 9.45 8.48
C HIS A 171 -5.02 9.57 10.02
N ASN A 172 -4.06 8.95 10.71
CA ASN A 172 -3.80 9.25 12.11
C ASN A 172 -3.12 10.62 12.25
N PRO A 173 -3.28 11.32 13.38
CA PRO A 173 -2.55 12.56 13.63
C PRO A 173 -1.04 12.28 13.69
N LEU A 174 -0.21 13.23 13.23
CA LEU A 174 1.23 13.13 13.41
C LEU A 174 1.55 12.99 14.90
N PRO A 175 2.25 11.94 15.33
CA PRO A 175 2.53 11.75 16.75
C PRO A 175 3.62 12.72 17.24
N TRP A 176 3.58 13.05 18.54
CA TRP A 176 4.56 13.92 19.21
C TRP A 176 4.84 15.21 18.43
N MET A 177 3.78 15.89 17.98
CA MET A 177 3.92 17.14 17.23
C MET A 177 4.70 18.18 18.03
N ALA A 178 5.66 18.84 17.37
CA ALA A 178 6.29 20.05 17.87
C ALA A 178 5.30 21.24 17.81
N ALA A 179 5.59 22.31 18.54
CA ALA A 179 4.69 23.45 18.63
C ALA A 179 4.43 24.11 17.24
N ASP A 180 5.40 24.11 16.36
CA ASP A 180 5.31 24.65 15.01
C ASP A 180 4.62 23.70 13.99
N GLU A 181 4.35 22.47 14.41
CA GLU A 181 3.60 21.48 13.63
C GLU A 181 2.09 21.49 13.95
N TYR A 182 1.68 22.04 15.10
CA TYR A 182 0.28 22.08 15.51
C TYR A 182 -0.44 23.31 14.94
N PRO A 183 -1.72 23.19 14.48
CA PRO A 183 -2.57 21.99 14.38
C PRO A 183 -2.30 21.13 13.14
N GLY A 184 -1.34 21.49 12.32
CA GLY A 184 -0.99 20.85 11.07
C GLY A 184 -1.88 21.23 9.88
N PRO A 185 -1.54 20.76 8.67
CA PRO A 185 -2.32 21.04 7.46
C PRO A 185 -3.65 20.31 7.44
N SER A 186 -4.65 20.89 6.74
CA SER A 186 -5.94 20.26 6.51
C SER A 186 -5.78 19.02 5.62
N CYS A 187 -6.47 17.94 5.97
CA CYS A 187 -6.55 16.71 5.21
C CYS A 187 -7.93 16.57 4.56
N TYR A 188 -7.99 15.94 3.38
CA TYR A 188 -9.25 15.67 2.68
C TYR A 188 -10.21 14.76 3.49
N CYS A 189 -9.70 14.01 4.47
CA CYS A 189 -10.52 13.21 5.39
C CYS A 189 -11.31 14.07 6.40
N GLY A 190 -11.20 15.40 6.33
CA GLY A 190 -11.89 16.36 7.20
C GLY A 190 -11.15 16.67 8.53
N ARG A 191 -9.96 16.09 8.75
CA ARG A 191 -9.14 16.34 9.95
C ARG A 191 -7.94 17.21 9.65
N MET A 192 -7.26 17.66 10.71
CA MET A 192 -6.01 18.45 10.64
C MET A 192 -4.83 17.57 11.05
N GLY A 193 -3.65 17.82 10.45
CA GLY A 193 -2.39 17.26 10.91
C GLY A 193 -2.22 15.75 10.72
N CYS A 194 -2.98 15.12 9.80
CA CYS A 194 -2.79 13.72 9.44
C CYS A 194 -1.34 13.46 8.99
N ILE A 195 -0.81 12.28 9.30
CA ILE A 195 0.54 11.82 8.89
C ILE A 195 0.76 12.04 7.40
N GLU A 196 -0.22 11.69 6.55
CA GLU A 196 -0.15 11.88 5.10
C GLU A 196 0.20 13.31 4.69
N MET A 197 -0.35 14.28 5.40
CA MET A 197 -0.12 15.70 5.10
C MET A 197 1.33 16.15 5.34
N TRP A 198 2.15 15.31 5.97
CA TRP A 198 3.54 15.57 6.29
C TRP A 198 4.52 14.69 5.54
N VAL A 199 4.19 13.38 5.39
CA VAL A 199 5.15 12.41 4.90
C VAL A 199 4.85 11.90 3.47
N SER A 200 3.73 12.27 2.85
CA SER A 200 3.54 12.06 1.41
C SER A 200 4.49 12.94 0.59
N GLY A 201 4.71 12.61 -0.69
CA GLY A 201 5.48 13.45 -1.60
C GLY A 201 4.98 14.90 -1.61
N PRO A 202 3.69 15.16 -1.91
CA PRO A 202 3.12 16.52 -1.85
C PRO A 202 3.21 17.17 -0.46
N GLY A 203 3.13 16.38 0.61
CA GLY A 203 3.32 16.86 1.98
C GLY A 203 4.72 17.39 2.22
N PHE A 204 5.73 16.64 1.78
CA PHE A 204 7.14 17.01 1.85
C PHE A 204 7.46 18.25 1.00
N GLU A 205 6.96 18.30 -0.24
CA GLU A 205 7.12 19.44 -1.17
C GLU A 205 6.54 20.72 -0.57
N ARG A 206 5.32 20.66 -0.03
CA ARG A 206 4.65 21.79 0.61
C ARG A 206 5.41 22.30 1.84
N ASP A 207 5.90 21.41 2.71
CA ASP A 207 6.66 21.81 3.89
C ASP A 207 7.99 22.45 3.51
N HIS A 208 8.67 21.91 2.48
CA HIS A 208 9.87 22.54 1.93
C HIS A 208 9.60 23.92 1.35
N ALA A 209 8.56 24.06 0.52
CA ALA A 209 8.20 25.34 -0.08
C ALA A 209 7.91 26.44 0.96
N ARG A 210 7.26 26.04 2.08
CA ARG A 210 7.01 26.96 3.21
C ARG A 210 8.32 27.48 3.84
N ARG A 211 9.37 26.67 3.85
CA ARG A 211 10.70 27.03 4.44
C ARG A 211 11.59 27.76 3.46
N ALA A 212 11.59 27.32 2.21
CA ALA A 212 12.49 27.82 1.18
C ALA A 212 11.94 29.05 0.42
N GLY A 213 10.61 29.29 0.50
CA GLY A 213 9.94 30.31 -0.32
C GLY A 213 9.86 29.95 -1.81
N ALA A 214 10.23 28.73 -2.19
CA ALA A 214 10.22 28.23 -3.57
C ALA A 214 9.74 26.77 -3.62
N SER A 215 9.00 26.42 -4.67
CA SER A 215 8.49 25.06 -4.87
C SER A 215 9.50 24.21 -5.63
N LEU A 216 9.83 23.06 -5.10
CA LEU A 216 10.60 22.00 -5.74
C LEU A 216 9.83 20.70 -5.61
N SER A 217 10.01 19.78 -6.55
CA SER A 217 9.52 18.41 -6.43
C SER A 217 10.30 17.66 -5.36
N ALA A 218 9.70 16.61 -4.79
CA ALA A 218 10.34 15.77 -3.78
C ALA A 218 11.73 15.25 -4.24
N ALA A 219 11.84 14.85 -5.52
CA ALA A 219 13.11 14.40 -6.09
C ALA A 219 14.16 15.53 -6.18
N GLU A 220 13.75 16.76 -6.48
CA GLU A 220 14.65 17.92 -6.53
C GLU A 220 15.12 18.30 -5.12
N ILE A 221 14.22 18.29 -4.13
CA ILE A 221 14.57 18.53 -2.72
C ILE A 221 15.61 17.50 -2.25
N VAL A 222 15.39 16.21 -2.53
CA VAL A 222 16.33 15.15 -2.17
C VAL A 222 17.69 15.34 -2.84
N ARG A 223 17.72 15.71 -4.13
CA ARG A 223 18.98 16.02 -4.83
C ARG A 223 19.71 17.21 -4.22
N ALA A 224 19.00 18.30 -3.93
CA ALA A 224 19.57 19.50 -3.31
C ALA A 224 20.11 19.19 -1.90
N ALA A 225 19.38 18.39 -1.10
CA ALA A 225 19.83 17.95 0.21
C ALA A 225 21.10 17.08 0.12
N THR A 226 21.17 16.18 -0.86
CA THR A 226 22.35 15.35 -1.12
C THR A 226 23.56 16.19 -1.56
N ALA A 227 23.31 17.29 -2.26
CA ALA A 227 24.36 18.26 -2.64
C ALA A 227 24.75 19.21 -1.49
N GLY A 228 24.13 19.08 -0.30
CA GLY A 228 24.45 19.86 0.89
C GLY A 228 23.75 21.23 0.97
N GLU A 229 22.70 21.46 0.18
CA GLU A 229 21.91 22.70 0.29
C GLU A 229 21.24 22.73 1.68
N PRO A 230 21.44 23.81 2.49
CA PRO A 230 21.07 23.82 3.89
C PRO A 230 19.57 23.64 4.16
N ILE A 231 18.70 24.34 3.41
CA ILE A 231 17.23 24.30 3.62
C ILE A 231 16.68 22.93 3.19
N ALA A 232 17.17 22.38 2.07
CA ALA A 232 16.76 21.06 1.60
C ALA A 232 17.22 19.96 2.56
N SER A 233 18.45 20.07 3.10
CA SER A 233 18.99 19.15 4.11
C SER A 233 18.16 19.18 5.40
N MET A 234 17.75 20.37 5.86
CA MET A 234 16.85 20.54 7.00
C MET A 234 15.48 19.92 6.70
N SER A 235 14.90 20.18 5.54
CA SER A 235 13.60 19.65 5.12
C SER A 235 13.62 18.12 5.08
N LEU A 236 14.68 17.52 4.54
CA LEU A 236 14.84 16.05 4.50
C LEU A 236 15.02 15.46 5.90
N SER A 237 15.75 16.14 6.78
CA SER A 237 15.92 15.71 8.18
C SER A 237 14.58 15.70 8.93
N LEU A 238 13.78 16.76 8.80
CA LEU A 238 12.45 16.85 9.40
C LEU A 238 11.48 15.81 8.81
N TYR A 239 11.54 15.57 7.50
CA TYR A 239 10.79 14.50 6.85
C TYR A 239 11.10 13.14 7.47
N CYS A 240 12.39 12.80 7.61
CA CYS A 240 12.81 11.54 8.21
C CYS A 240 12.38 11.44 9.68
N ASP A 241 12.45 12.53 10.44
CA ASP A 241 11.98 12.56 11.83
C ASP A 241 10.49 12.30 11.94
N ARG A 242 9.65 12.98 11.14
CA ARG A 242 8.20 12.77 11.10
C ARG A 242 7.82 11.35 10.69
N LEU A 243 8.49 10.81 9.68
CA LEU A 243 8.27 9.43 9.27
C LEU A 243 8.70 8.46 10.37
N GLY A 244 9.86 8.67 10.98
CA GLY A 244 10.36 7.84 12.08
C GLY A 244 9.42 7.84 13.29
N ARG A 245 8.91 9.02 13.71
CA ARG A 245 7.91 9.15 14.77
C ARG A 245 6.62 8.40 14.43
N SER A 246 6.15 8.56 13.21
CA SER A 246 4.93 7.90 12.75
C SER A 246 5.06 6.38 12.74
N LEU A 247 6.19 5.85 12.28
CA LEU A 247 6.49 4.43 12.31
C LEU A 247 6.69 3.90 13.74
N ALA A 248 7.25 4.71 14.64
CA ALA A 248 7.37 4.35 16.06
C ALA A 248 5.99 4.12 16.70
N GLY A 249 4.98 4.93 16.33
CA GLY A 249 3.60 4.70 16.76
C GLY A 249 3.06 3.33 16.33
N LEU A 250 3.40 2.90 15.11
CA LEU A 250 3.04 1.56 14.61
C LEU A 250 3.79 0.45 15.35
N VAL A 251 5.09 0.64 15.62
CA VAL A 251 5.87 -0.33 16.40
C VAL A 251 5.29 -0.49 17.80
N ASN A 252 4.91 0.61 18.48
CA ASN A 252 4.30 0.54 19.81
C ASN A 252 2.94 -0.19 19.85
N VAL A 253 2.23 -0.31 18.71
CA VAL A 253 0.89 -0.94 18.66
C VAL A 253 0.93 -2.33 18.04
N LEU A 254 1.71 -2.53 16.98
CA LEU A 254 1.71 -3.75 16.17
C LEU A 254 2.95 -4.63 16.42
N ASP A 255 4.08 -4.01 16.81
CA ASP A 255 5.39 -4.66 17.00
C ASP A 255 5.77 -5.60 15.84
N PRO A 256 5.86 -5.08 14.61
CA PRO A 256 6.06 -5.93 13.43
C PRO A 256 7.50 -6.43 13.34
N ASP A 257 7.70 -7.64 12.78
CA ASP A 257 9.03 -8.17 12.45
C ASP A 257 9.70 -7.31 11.37
N VAL A 258 8.90 -6.83 10.40
CA VAL A 258 9.39 -6.08 9.24
C VAL A 258 8.42 -4.96 8.86
N ILE A 259 8.99 -3.77 8.64
CA ILE A 259 8.33 -2.66 7.95
C ILE A 259 8.93 -2.55 6.55
N VAL A 260 8.09 -2.64 5.51
CA VAL A 260 8.53 -2.52 4.10
C VAL A 260 8.10 -1.17 3.55
N LEU A 261 9.06 -0.38 3.09
CA LEU A 261 8.81 0.94 2.50
C LEU A 261 8.69 0.83 0.98
N GLY A 262 7.57 1.30 0.43
CA GLY A 262 7.28 1.38 -1.00
C GLY A 262 6.76 2.75 -1.41
N GLY A 263 6.48 2.90 -2.70
CA GLY A 263 6.09 4.17 -3.31
C GLY A 263 7.29 5.08 -3.61
N GLY A 264 7.04 6.21 -4.29
CA GLY A 264 8.08 7.10 -4.77
C GLY A 264 9.03 7.63 -3.70
N MET A 265 8.53 7.88 -2.50
CA MET A 265 9.33 8.38 -1.39
C MET A 265 10.28 7.32 -0.78
N SER A 266 10.05 6.03 -1.02
CA SER A 266 11.00 4.99 -0.60
C SER A 266 12.34 5.05 -1.33
N ASN A 267 12.43 5.82 -2.42
CA ASN A 267 13.67 6.07 -3.17
C ASN A 267 14.58 7.14 -2.52
N VAL A 268 14.17 7.74 -1.41
CA VAL A 268 15.06 8.63 -0.63
C VAL A 268 16.28 7.83 -0.19
N PRO A 269 17.51 8.29 -0.47
CA PRO A 269 18.73 7.58 -0.11
C PRO A 269 18.79 7.25 1.38
N ASP A 270 19.13 6.01 1.70
CA ASP A 270 19.30 5.50 3.06
C ASP A 270 18.06 5.65 3.97
N LEU A 271 16.86 5.81 3.39
CA LEU A 271 15.63 6.04 4.17
C LEU A 271 15.41 4.99 5.27
N PRO A 272 15.54 3.67 5.01
CA PRO A 272 15.39 2.66 6.07
C PRO A 272 16.36 2.87 7.24
N LYS A 273 17.61 3.22 6.97
CA LYS A 273 18.62 3.51 8.00
C LYS A 273 18.27 4.76 8.79
N ARG A 274 17.96 5.87 8.09
CA ARG A 274 17.60 7.16 8.71
C ARG A 274 16.41 7.04 9.66
N VAL A 275 15.32 6.38 9.24
CA VAL A 275 14.17 6.20 10.12
C VAL A 275 14.44 5.18 11.23
N GLY A 276 15.24 4.14 10.95
CA GLY A 276 15.65 3.14 11.94
C GLY A 276 16.46 3.74 13.11
N GLU A 277 17.22 4.80 12.87
CA GLU A 277 17.95 5.55 13.90
C GLU A 277 17.03 6.48 14.74
N ILE A 278 15.86 6.83 14.20
CA ILE A 278 14.89 7.73 14.85
C ILE A 278 13.89 6.95 15.71
N ILE A 279 13.35 5.86 15.21
CA ILE A 279 12.30 5.05 15.87
C ILE A 279 12.61 4.74 17.34
N PRO A 280 13.84 4.33 17.73
CA PRO A 280 14.17 4.00 19.12
C PRO A 280 13.93 5.14 20.13
N ARG A 281 13.85 6.38 19.67
CA ARG A 281 13.60 7.54 20.54
C ARG A 281 12.13 7.66 20.96
N TYR A 282 11.22 6.97 20.26
CA TYR A 282 9.77 7.13 20.40
C TYR A 282 9.03 5.82 20.74
N ILE A 283 9.72 4.68 20.74
CA ILE A 283 9.13 3.41 21.19
C ILE A 283 9.26 3.25 22.70
N LEU A 284 8.34 2.48 23.30
CA LEU A 284 8.46 2.10 24.70
C LEU A 284 9.68 1.21 24.88
N ALA A 285 10.70 1.73 25.55
CA ALA A 285 11.94 1.04 25.80
C ALA A 285 12.20 0.95 27.30
N ALA A 286 12.52 -0.22 27.80
CA ALA A 286 12.98 -0.42 29.16
C ALA A 286 14.49 -0.12 29.27
N GLY A 287 14.82 1.17 29.50
CA GLY A 287 16.22 1.61 29.73
C GLY A 287 16.95 2.16 28.49
N ALA A 288 18.17 2.66 28.71
CA ALA A 288 18.93 3.48 27.75
C ALA A 288 19.49 2.73 26.50
N SER A 289 19.13 1.47 26.28
CA SER A 289 19.72 0.62 25.24
C SER A 289 18.69 -0.08 24.35
N ALA A 290 17.50 0.50 24.13
CA ALA A 290 16.51 -0.12 23.26
C ALA A 290 17.03 -0.22 21.83
N LYS A 291 17.44 -1.41 21.44
CA LYS A 291 17.76 -1.73 20.06
C LYS A 291 16.44 -2.09 19.36
N LEU A 292 16.16 -1.41 18.26
CA LEU A 292 15.02 -1.77 17.40
C LEU A 292 15.27 -3.16 16.79
N SER A 293 14.34 -4.08 17.06
CA SER A 293 14.38 -5.43 16.47
C SER A 293 13.63 -5.50 15.15
N THR A 294 12.63 -4.64 14.95
CA THR A 294 11.91 -4.48 13.67
C THR A 294 12.88 -4.13 12.55
N ARG A 295 12.91 -4.91 11.50
CA ARG A 295 13.68 -4.60 10.29
C ARG A 295 12.93 -3.57 9.45
N ILE A 296 13.62 -2.56 8.96
CA ILE A 296 13.06 -1.59 8.00
C ILE A 296 13.78 -1.77 6.69
N VAL A 297 13.03 -2.03 5.63
CA VAL A 297 13.57 -2.38 4.31
C VAL A 297 12.78 -1.68 3.19
N CYS A 298 13.41 -1.46 2.04
CA CYS A 298 12.69 -1.05 0.83
C CYS A 298 12.05 -2.26 0.15
N ALA A 299 10.95 -2.02 -0.57
CA ALA A 299 10.25 -3.02 -1.35
C ALA A 299 11.17 -3.66 -2.41
N LYS A 300 11.06 -4.98 -2.54
CA LYS A 300 11.83 -5.74 -3.53
C LYS A 300 11.21 -5.69 -4.91
N HIS A 301 9.88 -5.75 -4.99
CA HIS A 301 9.16 -5.82 -6.25
C HIS A 301 8.77 -4.44 -6.81
N GLY A 302 8.96 -3.36 -6.05
CA GLY A 302 8.69 -1.99 -6.47
C GLY A 302 7.26 -1.81 -6.99
N ASP A 303 7.09 -1.25 -8.19
CA ASP A 303 5.78 -1.02 -8.83
C ASP A 303 4.99 -2.31 -9.10
N SER A 304 5.63 -3.49 -9.00
CA SER A 304 4.96 -4.77 -9.26
C SER A 304 4.32 -5.37 -8.01
N SER A 305 4.57 -4.83 -6.83
CA SER A 305 4.11 -5.43 -5.57
C SER A 305 2.59 -5.51 -5.51
N GLY A 306 1.85 -4.48 -5.97
CA GLY A 306 0.39 -4.46 -5.97
C GLY A 306 -0.20 -5.60 -6.79
N VAL A 307 0.18 -5.71 -8.07
CA VAL A 307 -0.34 -6.74 -8.98
C VAL A 307 0.07 -8.15 -8.57
N ARG A 308 1.28 -8.33 -8.02
CA ARG A 308 1.76 -9.63 -7.51
C ARG A 308 0.97 -10.06 -6.27
N GLY A 309 0.72 -9.14 -5.34
CA GLY A 309 -0.08 -9.39 -4.14
C GLY A 309 -1.53 -9.74 -4.49
N ALA A 310 -2.13 -9.01 -5.44
CA ALA A 310 -3.45 -9.33 -5.95
C ALA A 310 -3.53 -10.77 -6.48
N ALA A 311 -2.54 -11.23 -7.25
CA ALA A 311 -2.48 -12.62 -7.73
C ALA A 311 -2.43 -13.66 -6.59
N ARG A 312 -1.95 -13.29 -5.40
CA ARG A 312 -1.82 -14.17 -4.23
C ARG A 312 -3.04 -14.21 -3.33
N LEU A 313 -4.06 -13.42 -3.57
CA LEU A 313 -5.27 -13.38 -2.75
C LEU A 313 -6.00 -14.73 -2.64
N TRP A 314 -5.72 -15.67 -3.57
CA TRP A 314 -6.25 -17.02 -3.57
C TRP A 314 -5.34 -18.06 -2.90
N GLU A 315 -4.19 -17.67 -2.40
CA GLU A 315 -3.35 -18.54 -1.57
C GLU A 315 -4.06 -18.71 -0.22
N GLY A 316 -4.70 -19.85 -0.04
CA GLY A 316 -5.52 -20.12 1.14
C GLY A 316 -4.69 -20.34 2.39
N ARG A 317 -5.36 -20.26 3.56
CA ARG A 317 -4.79 -20.79 4.81
C ARG A 317 -4.30 -22.20 4.57
N PRO A 318 -3.07 -22.56 5.01
CA PRO A 318 -2.76 -23.97 5.22
C PRO A 318 -3.87 -24.54 6.13
N SER A 319 -4.47 -25.62 5.68
CA SER A 319 -5.50 -26.37 6.41
C SER A 319 -4.95 -26.89 7.71
#